data_e87cb9027255a21d4dc3a9f9efdb59d0
#
_entry.id   e87cb9027255a21d4dc3a9f9efdb59d0
#
_cell.length_a   1.000
_cell.length_b   1.000
_cell.length_c   1.000
_cell.angle_alpha   90.00
_cell.angle_beta   90.00
_cell.angle_gamma   90.00
#
_symmetry.space_group_name_H-M   'P 1'
#
loop_
_entity.id
_entity.type
_entity.pdbx_description
1 polymer ?
#
loop_
_entity_poly.entity_id
_entity_poly.type
_entity_poly.pdbx_seq_one_letter_code
_entity_poly.pdbx_strand_id
1 'polypeptide(L)'
;VVEYVRRHYPTLPIIARAHDRVHAYDLRHAGASYIIRELSDSSVRAGRIALEKLGMPPEKARELSKFYAARDRYMSDRLAEVYDPSLPLFTNENVMSEVDGETQAMMQTILHDGHVDWHEQTEVPETKMKTGIS
;
A
#
# COMPACT_ATOMS: atom_id res chain seq x y z
N VAL A 1 -10.98 13.13 15.87
CA VAL A 1 -12.34 12.92 15.28
C VAL A 1 -12.64 11.44 15.12
N VAL A 2 -11.80 10.64 14.40
CA VAL A 2 -12.08 9.21 14.11
C VAL A 2 -12.24 8.40 15.40
N GLU A 3 -11.33 8.51 16.36
CA GLU A 3 -11.42 7.80 17.65
C GLU A 3 -12.69 8.15 18.42
N TYR A 4 -13.08 9.44 18.42
CA TYR A 4 -14.29 9.89 19.07
C TYR A 4 -15.53 9.23 18.46
N VAL A 5 -15.63 9.23 17.11
CA VAL A 5 -16.74 8.61 16.39
C VAL A 5 -16.76 7.10 16.64
N ARG A 6 -15.63 6.44 16.58
CA ARG A 6 -15.55 5.00 16.83
C ARG A 6 -15.97 4.62 18.25
N ARG A 7 -15.61 5.42 19.23
CA ARG A 7 -15.99 5.19 20.63
C ARG A 7 -17.50 5.35 20.89
N HIS A 8 -18.12 6.36 20.27
CA HIS A 8 -19.54 6.67 20.49
C HIS A 8 -20.48 5.92 19.54
N TYR A 9 -19.98 5.53 18.36
CA TYR A 9 -20.75 4.85 17.31
C TYR A 9 -19.94 3.65 16.77
N PRO A 10 -19.83 2.55 17.53
CA PRO A 10 -18.91 1.44 17.19
C PRO A 10 -19.16 0.77 15.85
N THR A 11 -20.41 0.77 15.38
CA THR A 11 -20.82 0.11 14.13
C THR A 11 -20.85 1.02 12.91
N LEU A 12 -20.65 2.34 13.11
CA LEU A 12 -20.70 3.29 12.01
C LEU A 12 -19.50 3.12 11.08
N PRO A 13 -19.69 2.93 9.75
CA PRO A 13 -18.59 2.94 8.80
C PRO A 13 -17.93 4.33 8.73
N ILE A 14 -16.62 4.38 8.92
CA ILE A 14 -15.84 5.62 8.88
C ILE A 14 -14.96 5.59 7.64
N ILE A 15 -15.20 6.50 6.70
CA ILE A 15 -14.36 6.72 5.55
C ILE A 15 -13.46 7.93 5.82
N ALA A 16 -12.15 7.74 5.79
CA ALA A 16 -11.18 8.78 6.07
C ALA A 16 -10.23 8.98 4.89
N ARG A 17 -9.80 10.22 4.69
CA ARG A 17 -8.82 10.60 3.67
C ARG A 17 -7.47 10.84 4.31
N ALA A 18 -6.43 10.17 3.82
CA ALA A 18 -5.06 10.29 4.29
C ALA A 18 -4.20 11.04 3.27
N HIS A 19 -3.38 11.98 3.72
CA HIS A 19 -2.47 12.71 2.86
C HIS A 19 -1.18 11.93 2.55
N ASP A 20 -0.76 11.03 3.46
CA ASP A 20 0.39 10.14 3.27
C ASP A 20 0.16 8.77 3.92
N ARG A 21 1.19 7.91 3.87
CA ARG A 21 1.13 6.55 4.44
C ARG A 21 1.06 6.55 5.97
N VAL A 22 1.82 7.41 6.63
CA VAL A 22 1.84 7.45 8.09
C VAL A 22 0.48 7.89 8.60
N HIS A 23 -0.10 8.94 8.01
CA HIS A 23 -1.45 9.37 8.32
C HIS A 23 -2.50 8.26 8.06
N ALA A 24 -2.30 7.43 7.01
CA ALA A 24 -3.16 6.28 6.78
C ALA A 24 -3.06 5.25 7.91
N TYR A 25 -1.86 4.97 8.43
CA TYR A 25 -1.67 4.07 9.57
C TYR A 25 -2.32 4.61 10.84
N ASP A 26 -2.13 5.89 11.15
CA ASP A 26 -2.77 6.55 12.30
C ASP A 26 -4.29 6.48 12.22
N LEU A 27 -4.87 6.75 11.06
CA LEU A 27 -6.32 6.65 10.84
C LEU A 27 -6.83 5.22 11.01
N ARG A 28 -6.06 4.22 10.58
CA ARG A 28 -6.40 2.81 10.78
C ARG A 28 -6.40 2.46 12.27
N HIS A 29 -5.35 2.82 13.00
CA HIS A 29 -5.28 2.61 14.44
C HIS A 29 -6.39 3.34 15.19
N ALA A 30 -6.76 4.53 14.73
CA ALA A 30 -7.90 5.28 15.28
C ALA A 30 -9.27 4.63 15.01
N GLY A 31 -9.34 3.60 14.13
CA GLY A 31 -10.55 2.83 13.85
C GLY A 31 -11.30 3.26 12.60
N ALA A 32 -10.66 3.93 11.63
CA ALA A 32 -11.25 4.16 10.33
C ALA A 32 -11.52 2.82 9.61
N SER A 33 -12.72 2.70 9.00
CA SER A 33 -13.13 1.50 8.26
C SER A 33 -12.53 1.45 6.86
N TYR A 34 -12.45 2.62 6.21
CA TYR A 34 -11.93 2.80 4.87
C TYR A 34 -11.00 4.01 4.84
N ILE A 35 -9.84 3.86 4.19
CA ILE A 35 -8.86 4.93 4.09
C ILE A 35 -8.51 5.15 2.62
N ILE A 36 -8.66 6.38 2.15
CA ILE A 36 -8.33 6.79 0.80
C ILE A 36 -7.09 7.67 0.86
N ARG A 37 -6.00 7.27 0.19
CA ARG A 37 -4.77 8.07 0.08
C ARG A 37 -4.89 9.03 -1.10
N GLU A 38 -4.77 10.34 -0.82
CA GLU A 38 -5.04 11.42 -1.79
C GLU A 38 -4.22 11.34 -3.09
N LEU A 39 -2.95 10.95 -3.00
CA LEU A 39 -2.02 11.00 -4.13
C LEU A 39 -1.70 9.63 -4.74
N SER A 40 -2.22 8.53 -4.19
CA SER A 40 -1.85 7.18 -4.62
C SER A 40 -2.18 6.93 -6.09
N ASP A 41 -3.42 7.15 -6.48
CA ASP A 41 -3.89 6.88 -7.85
C ASP A 41 -3.26 7.82 -8.87
N SER A 42 -3.09 9.09 -8.53
CA SER A 42 -2.43 10.07 -9.40
C SER A 42 -0.94 9.75 -9.61
N SER A 43 -0.25 9.26 -8.57
CA SER A 43 1.15 8.85 -8.66
C SER A 43 1.33 7.63 -9.56
N VAL A 44 0.48 6.62 -9.43
CA VAL A 44 0.50 5.43 -10.29
C VAL A 44 0.24 5.82 -11.76
N ARG A 45 -0.73 6.70 -11.99
CA ARG A 45 -1.03 7.21 -13.34
C ARG A 45 0.14 7.98 -13.94
N ALA A 46 0.79 8.85 -13.15
CA ALA A 46 1.97 9.59 -13.60
C ALA A 46 3.12 8.65 -13.97
N GLY A 47 3.39 7.64 -13.14
CA GLY A 47 4.39 6.61 -13.41
C GLY A 47 4.12 5.85 -14.69
N ARG A 48 2.87 5.44 -14.94
CA ARG A 48 2.47 4.78 -16.18
C ARG A 48 2.73 5.66 -17.42
N ILE A 49 2.33 6.93 -17.36
CA ILE A 49 2.55 7.88 -18.48
C ILE A 49 4.06 8.06 -18.72
N ALA A 50 4.86 8.17 -17.67
CA ALA A 50 6.30 8.30 -17.81
C ALA A 50 6.91 7.07 -18.52
N LEU A 51 6.52 5.85 -18.15
CA LEU A 51 6.96 4.62 -18.82
C LEU A 51 6.59 4.59 -20.29
N GLU A 52 5.37 4.98 -20.65
CA GLU A 52 4.92 5.10 -22.04
C GLU A 52 5.76 6.13 -22.83
N LYS A 53 6.08 7.27 -22.22
CA LYS A 53 6.93 8.30 -22.84
C LYS A 53 8.39 7.88 -23.01
N LEU A 54 8.86 6.96 -22.16
CA LEU A 54 10.19 6.36 -22.30
C LEU A 54 10.23 5.19 -23.30
N GLY A 55 9.13 4.91 -23.98
CA GLY A 55 9.06 3.92 -25.05
C GLY A 55 8.50 2.54 -24.66
N MET A 56 7.99 2.40 -23.43
CA MET A 56 7.34 1.16 -23.05
C MET A 56 5.98 1.01 -23.77
N PRO A 57 5.65 -0.18 -24.31
CA PRO A 57 4.32 -0.42 -24.89
C PRO A 57 3.21 -0.10 -23.89
N PRO A 58 2.11 0.57 -24.32
CA PRO A 58 1.03 1.01 -23.40
C PRO A 58 0.40 -0.14 -22.60
N GLU A 59 0.25 -1.32 -23.20
CA GLU A 59 -0.26 -2.51 -22.51
C GLU A 59 0.64 -2.92 -21.35
N LYS A 60 1.96 -3.00 -21.59
CA LYS A 60 2.95 -3.37 -20.58
C LYS A 60 3.02 -2.33 -19.46
N ALA A 61 2.99 -1.03 -19.81
CA ALA A 61 2.96 0.04 -18.82
C ALA A 61 1.71 -0.03 -17.93
N ARG A 62 0.56 -0.42 -18.52
CA ARG A 62 -0.69 -0.60 -17.78
C ARG A 62 -0.63 -1.81 -16.83
N GLU A 63 -0.12 -2.95 -17.29
CA GLU A 63 0.06 -4.13 -16.45
C GLU A 63 0.98 -3.86 -15.27
N LEU A 64 2.13 -3.24 -15.53
CA LEU A 64 3.09 -2.87 -14.50
C LEU A 64 2.49 -1.90 -13.46
N SER A 65 1.67 -0.96 -13.91
CA SER A 65 0.98 -0.02 -13.02
C SER A 65 -0.05 -0.70 -12.13
N LYS A 66 -0.81 -1.66 -12.67
CA LYS A 66 -1.76 -2.47 -11.89
C LYS A 66 -1.04 -3.32 -10.85
N PHE A 67 0.05 -3.98 -11.26
CA PHE A 67 0.89 -4.75 -10.35
C PHE A 67 1.42 -3.88 -9.20
N TYR A 68 2.02 -2.74 -9.54
CA TYR A 68 2.53 -1.81 -8.54
C TYR A 68 1.44 -1.36 -7.55
N ALA A 69 0.26 -0.99 -8.05
CA ALA A 69 -0.85 -0.56 -7.21
C ALA A 69 -1.35 -1.67 -6.26
N ALA A 70 -1.39 -2.91 -6.74
CA ALA A 70 -1.76 -4.07 -5.92
C ALA A 70 -0.71 -4.33 -4.82
N ARG A 71 0.57 -4.30 -5.19
CA ARG A 71 1.66 -4.49 -4.24
C ARG A 71 1.76 -3.36 -3.22
N ASP A 72 1.57 -2.12 -3.64
CA ASP A 72 1.56 -0.97 -2.73
C ASP A 72 0.43 -1.07 -1.69
N ARG A 73 -0.74 -1.57 -2.07
CA ARG A 73 -1.84 -1.85 -1.13
C ARG A 73 -1.46 -2.95 -0.14
N TYR A 74 -0.95 -4.07 -0.64
CA TYR A 74 -0.50 -5.18 0.19
C TYR A 74 0.53 -4.73 1.23
N MET A 75 1.57 -4.00 0.79
CA MET A 75 2.59 -3.45 1.68
C MET A 75 2.01 -2.46 2.69
N SER A 76 1.09 -1.60 2.28
CA SER A 76 0.44 -0.65 3.18
C SER A 76 -0.36 -1.37 4.27
N ASP A 77 -1.02 -2.48 3.95
CA ASP A 77 -1.74 -3.29 4.93
C ASP A 77 -0.79 -3.99 5.90
N ARG A 78 0.28 -4.58 5.40
CA ARG A 78 1.32 -5.22 6.22
C ARG A 78 2.00 -4.24 7.17
N LEU A 79 2.40 -3.09 6.66
CA LEU A 79 3.06 -2.06 7.47
C LEU A 79 2.11 -1.47 8.53
N ALA A 80 0.82 -1.35 8.23
CA ALA A 80 -0.16 -0.91 9.20
C ALA A 80 -0.34 -1.89 10.37
N GLU A 81 -0.14 -3.20 10.14
CA GLU A 81 -0.20 -4.24 11.19
C GLU A 81 0.96 -4.13 12.19
N VAL A 82 2.15 -3.77 11.72
CA VAL A 82 3.38 -3.69 12.54
C VAL A 82 3.71 -2.27 13.01
N TYR A 83 2.97 -1.27 12.53
CA TYR A 83 3.19 0.13 12.87
C TYR A 83 2.80 0.42 14.33
N ASP A 84 3.71 1.03 15.07
CA ASP A 84 3.46 1.56 16.42
C ASP A 84 3.33 3.08 16.36
N PRO A 85 2.14 3.66 16.60
CA PRO A 85 1.92 5.11 16.55
C PRO A 85 2.65 5.90 17.64
N SER A 86 3.17 5.24 18.67
CA SER A 86 3.96 5.86 19.73
C SER A 86 5.41 6.14 19.34
N LEU A 87 5.89 5.52 18.25
CA LEU A 87 7.27 5.63 17.77
C LEU A 87 7.34 6.42 16.47
N PRO A 88 8.38 7.26 16.27
CA PRO A 88 8.65 7.86 14.97
C PRO A 88 8.86 6.77 13.90
N LEU A 89 8.41 7.00 12.67
CA LEU A 89 8.44 6.00 11.58
C LEU A 89 9.82 5.38 11.38
N PHE A 90 10.88 6.20 11.36
CA PHE A 90 12.25 5.74 11.11
C PHE A 90 12.91 5.04 12.30
N THR A 91 12.32 5.08 13.47
CA THR A 91 12.76 4.36 14.68
C THR A 91 11.85 3.18 15.01
N ASN A 92 10.85 2.92 14.20
CA ASN A 92 9.94 1.80 14.33
C ASN A 92 10.60 0.56 13.72
N GLU A 93 11.34 -0.21 14.52
CA GLU A 93 12.13 -1.35 14.07
C GLU A 93 11.29 -2.39 13.34
N ASN A 94 10.03 -2.60 13.76
CA ASN A 94 9.13 -3.54 13.11
C ASN A 94 8.79 -3.12 11.68
N VAL A 95 8.53 -1.82 11.46
CA VAL A 95 8.26 -1.26 10.13
C VAL A 95 9.49 -1.35 9.24
N MET A 96 10.66 -0.99 9.77
CA MET A 96 11.91 -1.04 9.02
C MET A 96 12.29 -2.47 8.62
N SER A 97 12.14 -3.43 9.53
CA SER A 97 12.40 -4.85 9.26
C SER A 97 11.46 -5.41 8.18
N GLU A 98 10.18 -5.06 8.20
CA GLU A 98 9.22 -5.50 7.18
C GLU A 98 9.55 -4.91 5.81
N VAL A 99 9.91 -3.62 5.74
CA VAL A 99 10.32 -2.96 4.49
C VAL A 99 11.59 -3.57 3.93
N ASP A 100 12.59 -3.84 4.75
CA ASP A 100 13.86 -4.44 4.34
C ASP A 100 13.65 -5.85 3.81
N GLY A 101 12.87 -6.68 4.49
CA GLY A 101 12.55 -8.05 4.08
C GLY A 101 11.87 -8.09 2.70
N GLU A 102 10.88 -7.25 2.49
CA GLU A 102 10.15 -7.16 1.22
C GLU A 102 11.01 -6.57 0.09
N THR A 103 11.86 -5.60 0.40
CA THR A 103 12.79 -5.02 -0.58
C THR A 103 13.81 -6.05 -1.03
N GLN A 104 14.37 -6.83 -0.12
CA GLN A 104 15.31 -7.91 -0.43
C GLN A 104 14.65 -9.01 -1.27
N ALA A 105 13.44 -9.43 -0.93
CA ALA A 105 12.69 -10.43 -1.68
C ALA A 105 12.42 -9.96 -3.11
N MET A 106 12.03 -8.71 -3.29
CA MET A 106 11.81 -8.11 -4.61
C MET A 106 13.10 -8.02 -5.42
N MET A 107 14.21 -7.60 -4.81
CA MET A 107 15.50 -7.53 -5.47
C MET A 107 16.00 -8.92 -5.91
N GLN A 108 15.84 -9.94 -5.07
CA GLN A 108 16.22 -11.31 -5.42
C GLN A 108 15.41 -11.81 -6.62
N THR A 109 14.11 -11.55 -6.67
CA THR A 109 13.25 -11.92 -7.80
C THR A 109 13.70 -11.24 -9.10
N ILE A 110 14.01 -9.94 -9.05
CA ILE A 110 14.47 -9.18 -10.23
C ILE A 110 15.83 -9.67 -10.73
N LEU A 111 16.76 -9.98 -9.79
CA LEU A 111 18.12 -10.39 -10.15
C LEU A 111 18.22 -11.86 -10.59
N HIS A 112 17.33 -12.73 -10.06
CA HIS A 112 17.42 -14.17 -10.32
C HIS A 112 16.78 -14.58 -11.64
N ASP A 113 15.66 -13.97 -12.02
CA ASP A 113 14.87 -14.43 -13.15
C ASP A 113 15.05 -13.62 -14.43
N GLY A 114 15.67 -12.41 -14.36
CA GLY A 114 15.78 -11.49 -15.52
C GLY A 114 14.40 -11.21 -16.15
N HIS A 115 13.38 -11.87 -15.64
CA HIS A 115 11.99 -11.80 -16.02
C HIS A 115 11.17 -11.91 -14.75
N VAL A 116 10.60 -10.80 -14.32
CA VAL A 116 9.65 -10.83 -13.21
C VAL A 116 8.37 -11.41 -13.77
N ASP A 117 7.99 -12.61 -13.35
CA ASP A 117 6.67 -13.13 -13.63
C ASP A 117 5.65 -12.41 -12.75
N TRP A 118 5.09 -11.38 -13.34
CA TRP A 118 4.14 -10.48 -12.67
C TRP A 118 2.81 -11.18 -12.33
N HIS A 119 2.56 -12.37 -12.88
CA HIS A 119 1.32 -13.11 -12.70
C HIS A 119 1.28 -13.92 -11.39
N GLU A 120 2.40 -14.49 -10.96
CA GLU A 120 2.43 -15.29 -9.71
C GLU A 120 2.33 -14.45 -8.42
N GLN A 121 2.68 -13.18 -8.46
CA GLN A 121 2.67 -12.30 -7.27
C GLN A 121 1.40 -11.47 -7.13
N THR A 122 0.45 -11.60 -8.03
CA THR A 122 -0.84 -10.88 -7.98
C THR A 122 -1.93 -11.61 -7.20
N GLU A 123 -1.70 -12.83 -6.74
CA GLU A 123 -2.59 -13.51 -5.82
C GLU A 123 -2.45 -12.93 -4.41
N VAL A 124 -2.95 -11.72 -4.24
CA VAL A 124 -3.31 -11.21 -2.93
C VAL A 124 -4.49 -12.06 -2.46
N PRO A 125 -4.39 -12.76 -1.33
CA PRO A 125 -5.50 -13.59 -0.85
C PRO A 125 -6.76 -12.73 -0.74
N GLU A 126 -7.82 -13.10 -1.44
CA GLU A 126 -9.11 -12.38 -1.48
C GLU A 126 -9.68 -12.04 -0.09
N THR A 127 -9.27 -12.81 0.93
CA THR A 127 -9.75 -12.67 2.30
C THR A 127 -9.32 -11.37 2.98
N LYS A 128 -8.27 -10.68 2.49
CA LYS A 128 -7.79 -9.42 3.08
C LYS A 128 -8.20 -8.17 2.31
N MET A 129 -8.86 -8.30 1.16
CA MET A 129 -9.36 -7.15 0.39
C MET A 129 -10.56 -6.43 1.02
N LYS A 130 -11.18 -7.00 2.06
CA LYS A 130 -12.40 -6.44 2.68
C LYS A 130 -12.18 -5.26 3.62
N THR A 131 -10.95 -4.89 3.92
CA THR A 131 -10.63 -3.71 4.72
C THR A 131 -9.70 -2.79 3.94
N GLY A 132 -10.28 -2.06 2.98
CA GLY A 132 -9.50 -1.31 2.00
C GLY A 132 -8.80 -0.08 2.56
N ILE A 133 -7.48 -0.08 2.48
CA ILE A 133 -6.70 1.12 2.25
C ILE A 133 -6.57 1.24 0.72
N SER A 134 -7.24 2.20 0.14
CA SER A 134 -7.09 2.50 -1.29
C SER A 134 -5.99 3.53 -1.52
#